data_11e6834655e9ff23f624111b254c950e
#
_entry.id   11e6834655e9ff23f624111b254c950e
#
_cell.length_a   1.000
_cell.length_b   1.000
_cell.length_c   1.000
_cell.angle_alpha   90.00
_cell.angle_beta   90.00
_cell.angle_gamma   90.00
#
_symmetry.space_group_name_H-M   'P 1'
#
loop_
_entity.id
_entity.type
_entity.pdbx_description
1 polymer ?
#
loop_
_entity_poly.entity_id
_entity_poly.type
_entity_poly.pdbx_seq_one_letter_code
_entity_poly.pdbx_strand_id
1 'polypeptide(L)'
;MSLLTAATALAVGLVLLASGAEHVRSPRATRDALRAHGVLPVPTHRALALLLGPVELVLALALLAGGAGLLAPLPTRVAALGAVLLCLGFTAYLLLALRRT
;
A
#
# COMPACT_ATOMS: atom_id res chain seq x y z
N MET A 1 -8.68 14.30 16.61
CA MET A 1 -7.42 13.99 15.92
C MET A 1 -6.52 15.20 15.98
N SER A 2 -5.26 15.03 16.34
CA SER A 2 -4.30 16.13 16.39
C SER A 2 -3.94 16.58 14.96
N LEU A 3 -3.42 17.80 14.84
CA LEU A 3 -2.95 18.34 13.55
C LEU A 3 -1.85 17.45 12.97
N LEU A 4 -0.93 16.98 13.80
CA LEU A 4 0.16 16.09 13.35
C LEU A 4 -0.39 14.76 12.82
N THR A 5 -1.35 14.17 13.52
CA THR A 5 -1.99 12.91 13.10
C THR A 5 -2.73 13.10 11.77
N ALA A 6 -3.50 14.19 11.64
CA ALA A 6 -4.20 14.50 10.40
C ALA A 6 -3.24 14.72 9.24
N ALA A 7 -2.17 15.48 9.45
CA ALA A 7 -1.15 15.73 8.42
C ALA A 7 -0.47 14.43 7.99
N THR A 8 -0.14 13.56 8.94
CA THR A 8 0.46 12.24 8.65
C THR A 8 -0.49 11.37 7.83
N ALA A 9 -1.78 11.30 8.22
CA ALA A 9 -2.78 10.54 7.50
C ALA A 9 -2.93 11.03 6.05
N LEU A 10 -2.97 12.35 5.86
CA LEU A 10 -3.06 12.95 4.53
C LEU A 10 -1.81 12.65 3.69
N ALA A 11 -0.62 12.77 4.29
CA ALA A 11 0.63 12.50 3.58
C ALA A 11 0.74 11.03 3.14
N VAL A 12 0.49 10.11 4.07
CA VAL A 12 0.52 8.67 3.77
C VAL A 12 -0.57 8.31 2.77
N GLY A 13 -1.76 8.89 2.91
CA GLY A 13 -2.86 8.69 1.97
C GLY A 13 -2.50 9.13 0.55
N LEU A 14 -1.82 10.27 0.39
CA LEU A 14 -1.37 10.73 -0.93
C LEU A 14 -0.32 9.81 -1.54
N VAL A 15 0.62 9.32 -0.74
CA VAL A 15 1.64 8.37 -1.22
C VAL A 15 0.97 7.06 -1.67
N LEU A 16 0.04 6.53 -0.88
CA LEU A 16 -0.70 5.32 -1.24
C LEU A 16 -1.58 5.53 -2.47
N LEU A 17 -2.16 6.72 -2.61
CA LEU A 17 -2.97 7.05 -3.78
C LEU A 17 -2.12 7.00 -5.05
N ALA A 18 -0.95 7.61 -5.05
CA ALA A 18 -0.03 7.61 -6.18
C ALA A 18 0.45 6.18 -6.50
N SER A 19 0.87 5.43 -5.47
CA SER A 19 1.33 4.05 -5.62
C SER A 19 0.22 3.13 -6.10
N GLY A 20 -0.96 3.22 -5.50
CA GLY A 20 -2.11 2.40 -5.89
C GLY A 20 -2.56 2.68 -7.31
N ALA A 21 -2.57 3.94 -7.73
CA ALA A 21 -2.90 4.33 -9.09
C ALA A 21 -1.93 3.71 -10.10
N GLU A 22 -0.62 3.73 -9.81
CA GLU A 22 0.39 3.10 -10.67
C GLU A 22 0.21 1.58 -10.74
N HIS A 23 -0.08 0.92 -9.62
CA HIS A 23 -0.30 -0.53 -9.59
C HIS A 23 -1.56 -0.94 -10.38
N VAL A 24 -2.63 -0.16 -10.27
CA VAL A 24 -3.86 -0.42 -11.05
C VAL A 24 -3.62 -0.19 -12.55
N ARG A 25 -2.86 0.86 -12.85
CA ARG A 25 -2.57 1.25 -14.23
C ARG A 25 -1.69 0.25 -14.96
N SER A 26 -0.74 -0.38 -14.24
CA SER A 26 0.23 -1.29 -14.87
C SER A 26 0.47 -2.55 -14.02
N PRO A 27 -0.51 -3.49 -13.99
CA PRO A 27 -0.32 -4.77 -13.28
C PRO A 27 0.86 -5.59 -13.83
N ARG A 28 1.14 -5.44 -15.11
CA ARG A 28 2.26 -6.15 -15.76
C ARG A 28 3.60 -5.75 -15.18
N ALA A 29 3.81 -4.46 -14.92
CA ALA A 29 5.05 -3.97 -14.29
C ALA A 29 5.26 -4.61 -12.92
N THR A 30 4.19 -4.74 -12.12
CA THR A 30 4.26 -5.42 -10.83
C THR A 30 4.61 -6.90 -10.99
N ARG A 31 3.97 -7.60 -11.93
CA ARG A 31 4.28 -9.01 -12.20
C ARG A 31 5.72 -9.20 -12.64
N ASP A 32 6.22 -8.35 -13.53
CA ASP A 32 7.58 -8.42 -14.02
C ASP A 32 8.59 -8.20 -12.90
N ALA A 33 8.33 -7.22 -12.01
CA ALA A 33 9.16 -6.98 -10.84
C ALA A 33 9.16 -8.17 -9.88
N LEU A 34 7.99 -8.76 -9.60
CA LEU A 34 7.87 -9.93 -8.73
C LEU A 34 8.66 -11.12 -9.29
N ARG A 35 8.58 -11.31 -10.60
CA ARG A 35 9.33 -12.37 -11.28
C ARG A 35 10.84 -12.13 -11.22
N ALA A 36 11.27 -10.91 -11.47
CA ALA A 36 12.68 -10.53 -11.44
C ALA A 36 13.29 -10.68 -10.06
N HIS A 37 12.54 -10.33 -9.00
CA HIS A 37 13.02 -10.46 -7.62
C HIS A 37 13.11 -11.91 -7.14
N GLY A 38 12.22 -12.79 -7.60
CA GLY A 38 12.25 -14.21 -7.26
C GLY A 38 12.03 -14.52 -5.78
N VAL A 39 11.42 -13.61 -5.01
CA VAL A 39 11.19 -13.78 -3.57
C VAL A 39 9.96 -14.62 -3.28
N LEU A 40 8.90 -14.43 -4.07
CA LEU A 40 7.60 -15.07 -3.86
C LEU A 40 7.34 -16.14 -4.91
N PRO A 41 6.55 -17.18 -4.57
CA PRO A 41 6.17 -18.21 -5.54
C PRO A 41 5.44 -17.63 -6.74
N VAL A 42 5.75 -18.11 -7.94
CA VAL A 42 5.15 -17.64 -9.19
C VAL A 42 3.61 -17.64 -9.16
N PRO A 43 2.93 -18.67 -8.60
CA PRO A 43 1.46 -18.66 -8.56
C PRO A 43 0.83 -17.48 -7.82
N THR A 44 1.58 -16.81 -6.92
CA THR A 44 1.08 -15.65 -6.17
C THR A 44 1.21 -14.34 -6.94
N HIS A 45 2.01 -14.29 -8.00
CA HIS A 45 2.32 -13.05 -8.72
C HIS A 45 1.09 -12.39 -9.33
N ARG A 46 0.20 -13.19 -9.92
CA ARG A 46 -1.02 -12.66 -10.54
C ARG A 46 -1.96 -12.02 -9.50
N ALA A 47 -2.17 -12.72 -8.38
CA ALA A 47 -3.03 -12.22 -7.32
C ALA A 47 -2.48 -10.91 -6.76
N LEU A 48 -1.18 -10.85 -6.44
CA LEU A 48 -0.55 -9.64 -5.94
C LEU A 48 -0.61 -8.49 -6.95
N ALA A 49 -0.32 -8.77 -8.22
CA ALA A 49 -0.36 -7.75 -9.26
C ALA A 49 -1.77 -7.16 -9.46
N LEU A 50 -2.82 -7.95 -9.24
CA LEU A 50 -4.20 -7.49 -9.41
C LEU A 50 -4.77 -6.86 -8.14
N LEU A 51 -4.35 -7.29 -6.95
CA LEU A 51 -4.94 -6.86 -5.68
C LEU A 51 -4.21 -5.69 -5.04
N LEU A 52 -2.90 -5.56 -5.26
CA LEU A 52 -2.09 -4.55 -4.60
C LEU A 52 -2.59 -3.12 -4.86
N GLY A 53 -2.88 -2.80 -6.12
CA GLY A 53 -3.40 -1.48 -6.48
C GLY A 53 -4.72 -1.14 -5.81
N PRO A 54 -5.76 -1.96 -5.97
CA PRO A 54 -7.05 -1.73 -5.31
C PRO A 54 -6.96 -1.62 -3.79
N VAL A 55 -6.16 -2.48 -3.14
CA VAL A 55 -5.96 -2.42 -1.68
C VAL A 55 -5.32 -1.09 -1.29
N GLU A 56 -4.27 -0.66 -1.98
CA GLU A 56 -3.63 0.62 -1.71
C GLU A 56 -4.59 1.79 -1.92
N LEU A 57 -5.42 1.77 -2.97
CA LEU A 57 -6.39 2.82 -3.24
C LEU A 57 -7.46 2.91 -2.14
N VAL A 58 -7.96 1.78 -1.66
CA VAL A 58 -8.94 1.76 -0.56
C VAL A 58 -8.33 2.35 0.70
N LEU A 59 -7.12 1.94 1.06
CA LEU A 59 -6.40 2.49 2.22
C LEU A 59 -6.12 3.98 2.05
N ALA A 60 -5.73 4.41 0.84
CA ALA A 60 -5.47 5.81 0.53
C ALA A 60 -6.73 6.67 0.73
N LEU A 61 -7.86 6.25 0.18
CA LEU A 61 -9.12 6.99 0.31
C LEU A 61 -9.58 7.06 1.76
N ALA A 62 -9.44 5.96 2.51
CA ALA A 62 -9.80 5.94 3.93
C ALA A 62 -8.93 6.89 4.76
N LEU A 63 -7.62 6.91 4.51
CA LEU A 63 -6.70 7.81 5.22
C LEU A 63 -6.92 9.28 4.84
N LEU A 64 -7.16 9.57 3.57
CA LEU A 64 -7.46 10.92 3.12
C LEU A 64 -8.77 11.42 3.73
N ALA A 65 -9.81 10.61 3.70
CA ALA A 65 -11.09 10.94 4.31
C ALA A 65 -10.97 11.14 5.82
N GLY A 66 -10.23 10.25 6.50
CA GLY A 66 -9.99 10.36 7.94
C GLY A 66 -9.18 11.59 8.30
N GLY A 67 -8.12 11.89 7.55
CA GLY A 67 -7.29 13.07 7.75
C GLY A 67 -8.04 14.37 7.49
N ALA A 68 -9.00 14.35 6.57
CA ALA A 68 -9.87 15.50 6.28
C ALA A 68 -11.06 15.62 7.25
N GLY A 69 -11.21 14.70 8.21
CA GLY A 69 -12.32 14.71 9.16
C GLY A 69 -13.64 14.17 8.61
N LEU A 70 -13.61 13.51 7.44
CA LEU A 70 -14.80 12.98 6.79
C LEU A 70 -15.12 11.53 7.19
N LEU A 71 -14.21 10.87 7.91
CA LEU A 71 -14.36 9.49 8.34
C LEU A 71 -14.20 9.41 9.85
N ALA A 72 -15.00 8.55 10.50
CA ALA A 72 -14.94 8.33 11.94
C ALA A 72 -13.56 7.83 12.40
N PRO A 73 -13.18 8.05 13.68
CA PRO A 73 -11.85 7.64 14.16
C PRO A 73 -11.54 6.15 14.04
N LEU A 74 -12.51 5.27 14.31
CA LEU A 74 -12.25 3.82 14.27
C LEU A 74 -11.93 3.31 12.86
N PRO A 75 -12.74 3.60 11.81
CA PRO A 75 -12.36 3.24 10.44
C PRO A 75 -11.02 3.84 10.01
N THR A 76 -10.71 5.07 10.43
CA THR A 76 -9.43 5.71 10.15
C THR A 76 -8.27 4.94 10.78
N ARG A 77 -8.41 4.50 12.03
CA ARG A 77 -7.40 3.70 12.73
C ARG A 77 -7.20 2.34 12.07
N VAL A 78 -8.28 1.70 11.64
CA VAL A 78 -8.21 0.42 10.92
C VAL A 78 -7.44 0.59 9.61
N ALA A 79 -7.72 1.66 8.86
CA ALA A 79 -7.00 1.98 7.64
C ALA A 79 -5.52 2.26 7.91
N ALA A 80 -5.20 2.99 8.97
CA ALA A 80 -3.83 3.27 9.37
C ALA A 80 -3.07 1.98 9.73
N LEU A 81 -3.71 1.07 10.46
CA LEU A 81 -3.13 -0.23 10.78
C LEU A 81 -2.87 -1.04 9.51
N GLY A 82 -3.82 -1.05 8.58
CA GLY A 82 -3.65 -1.70 7.28
C GLY A 82 -2.46 -1.13 6.50
N ALA A 83 -2.31 0.20 6.50
CA ALA A 83 -1.18 0.86 5.86
C ALA A 83 0.16 0.49 6.49
N VAL A 84 0.22 0.42 7.83
CA VAL A 84 1.42 -0.01 8.55
C VAL A 84 1.78 -1.45 8.20
N LEU A 85 0.81 -2.35 8.20
CA LEU A 85 1.03 -3.75 7.85
C LEU A 85 1.51 -3.90 6.40
N LEU A 86 0.92 -3.13 5.48
CA LEU A 86 1.34 -3.12 4.09
C LEU A 86 2.79 -2.64 3.95
N CYS A 87 3.15 -1.56 4.63
CA CYS A 87 4.52 -1.02 4.60
C CYS A 87 5.54 -1.99 5.21
N LEU A 88 5.19 -2.64 6.32
CA LEU A 88 6.05 -3.66 6.94
C LEU A 88 6.26 -4.85 6.02
N GLY A 89 5.18 -5.34 5.40
CA GLY A 89 5.25 -6.43 4.44
C GLY A 89 6.09 -6.06 3.23
N PHE A 90 5.94 -4.86 2.72
CA PHE A 90 6.71 -4.36 1.58
C PHE A 90 8.19 -4.22 1.94
N THR A 91 8.50 -3.69 3.12
CA THR A 91 9.88 -3.56 3.61
C THR A 91 10.53 -4.92 3.75
N ALA A 92 9.85 -5.89 4.35
CA ALA A 92 10.35 -7.25 4.48
C ALA A 92 10.62 -7.87 3.10
N TYR A 93 9.70 -7.68 2.16
CA TYR A 93 9.86 -8.14 0.78
C TYR A 93 11.11 -7.54 0.13
N LEU A 94 11.31 -6.22 0.23
CA LEU A 94 12.47 -5.56 -0.36
C LEU A 94 13.78 -6.02 0.27
N LEU A 95 13.81 -6.24 1.58
CA LEU A 95 14.99 -6.76 2.26
C LEU A 95 15.33 -8.16 1.77
N LEU A 96 14.34 -9.03 1.58
CA LEU A 96 14.55 -10.36 1.02
C LEU A 96 15.04 -10.30 -0.43
N ALA A 97 14.48 -9.38 -1.22
CA ALA A 97 14.92 -9.18 -2.60
C ALA A 97 16.39 -8.73 -2.66
N LEU A 98 16.79 -7.82 -1.77
CA LEU A 98 18.18 -7.36 -1.68
C LEU A 98 19.13 -8.49 -1.30
N ARG A 99 18.73 -9.40 -0.42
CA ARG A 99 19.55 -10.55 -0.04
C ARG A 99 19.80 -11.52 -1.18
N ARG A 100 18.96 -11.51 -2.21
CA ARG A 100 19.04 -12.41 -3.36
C ARG A 100 19.87 -11.85 -4.52
N THR A 101 20.30 -10.59 -4.42
CA THR A 101 21.12 -9.95 -5.46
C THR A 101 22.65 -10.07 -5.16
#